data_64c9cabc03f7ff9431267964fc707aa6
#
_entry.id   64c9cabc03f7ff9431267964fc707aa6
#
_cell.length_a   1.000
_cell.length_b   1.000
_cell.length_c   1.000
_cell.angle_alpha   90.00
_cell.angle_beta   90.00
_cell.angle_gamma   90.00
#
_symmetry.space_group_name_H-M   'P 1'
#
loop_
_entity.id
_entity.type
_entity.pdbx_description
1 polymer ?
#
loop_
_entity_poly.entity_id
_entity_poly.type
_entity_poly.pdbx_seq_one_letter_code
_entity_poly.pdbx_strand_id
1 'polypeptide(L)'
;MSKLKQSFGKLNKIDMFSPYFFLPFILLLYFFISLFDWHKFEHFGIHVSIWPAVIVAVICYYIGVLIIDKLEWTIPSFGLSFLGKYVIHFIVVLTVLGLGSYLMMIFSGNLGITDEANRRNLDPKLNFFSQLLWFGVLLLLSYKMILEKTMTWNKAIVYGSIFAVVMFLFLLMGYRTPLIIMLFTGIIIFHYVVKRVKLTWFLTALVVIGVGFSLFGFIRVLTEDTSIEFNKREQPDVELTAEERDKLLTAEQKVNLVPKWVRALNAEAVTSHIVLSTIIEYTKEEDYLKGEIHKGIFSTILPGEQISPRMRVTEVVNSITSERGVNVTREQRTTTPTFIGQLFLDGGYLLVAIGFLLYGVLISLIYNKVKQNGIRSFHTVAYAFTITVFTVSMHTGLLDLIIVLMLGFVIIASSIMTNDKRELYY
;
A
#
# COMPACT_ATOMS: atom_id res chain seq x y z
N MET A 1 32.42 -12.78 -17.46
CA MET A 1 32.29 -11.57 -16.64
C MET A 1 31.97 -10.29 -17.42
N SER A 2 32.48 -10.10 -18.67
CA SER A 2 32.20 -8.88 -19.46
C SER A 2 30.73 -8.72 -19.88
N LYS A 3 30.06 -9.77 -20.33
CA LYS A 3 28.61 -9.73 -20.72
C LYS A 3 27.68 -9.40 -19.57
N LEU A 4 27.97 -9.87 -18.36
CA LEU A 4 27.20 -9.54 -17.15
C LEU A 4 27.37 -8.05 -16.79
N LYS A 5 28.61 -7.51 -16.82
CA LYS A 5 28.84 -6.08 -16.57
C LYS A 5 28.14 -5.20 -17.61
N GLN A 6 28.08 -5.63 -18.87
CA GLN A 6 27.42 -4.89 -19.95
C GLN A 6 25.88 -4.95 -19.80
N SER A 7 25.32 -6.08 -19.35
CA SER A 7 23.90 -6.23 -19.02
C SER A 7 23.48 -5.37 -17.83
N PHE A 8 24.29 -5.34 -16.75
CA PHE A 8 24.08 -4.44 -15.61
C PHE A 8 24.22 -2.96 -15.97
N GLY A 9 25.10 -2.62 -16.90
CA GLY A 9 25.24 -1.25 -17.42
C GLY A 9 24.02 -0.77 -18.21
N LYS A 10 23.32 -1.67 -18.91
CA LYS A 10 22.05 -1.37 -19.60
C LYS A 10 20.88 -1.24 -18.61
N LEU A 11 20.81 -2.08 -17.57
CA LEU A 11 19.81 -2.00 -16.51
C LEU A 11 19.88 -0.69 -15.71
N ASN A 12 21.08 -0.14 -15.50
CA ASN A 12 21.24 1.16 -14.85
C ASN A 12 20.72 2.36 -15.69
N LYS A 13 20.41 2.16 -16.98
CA LYS A 13 19.77 3.18 -17.83
C LYS A 13 18.24 3.13 -17.79
N ILE A 14 17.65 2.03 -17.28
CA ILE A 14 16.20 1.90 -17.15
C ILE A 14 15.75 2.77 -15.96
N ASP A 15 14.73 3.57 -16.19
CA ASP A 15 14.03 4.27 -15.10
C ASP A 15 13.20 3.25 -14.31
N MET A 16 13.75 2.82 -13.16
CA MET A 16 13.12 1.80 -12.33
C MET A 16 11.80 2.22 -11.71
N PHE A 17 11.55 3.53 -11.61
CA PHE A 17 10.29 4.07 -11.12
C PHE A 17 9.35 4.49 -12.24
N SER A 18 9.65 4.14 -13.49
CA SER A 18 8.75 4.38 -14.61
C SER A 18 7.45 3.56 -14.47
N PRO A 19 6.34 4.01 -15.08
CA PRO A 19 5.10 3.24 -15.14
C PRO A 19 5.28 1.83 -15.73
N TYR A 20 6.24 1.67 -16.63
CA TYR A 20 6.52 0.39 -17.29
C TYR A 20 7.17 -0.65 -16.39
N PHE A 21 7.86 -0.23 -15.34
CA PHE A 21 8.68 -1.15 -14.54
C PHE A 21 8.18 -1.29 -13.10
N PHE A 22 8.02 -0.18 -12.39
CA PHE A 22 7.90 -0.20 -10.93
C PHE A 22 6.72 -1.01 -10.43
N LEU A 23 5.51 -0.63 -10.82
CA LEU A 23 4.28 -1.24 -10.29
C LEU A 23 4.10 -2.70 -10.74
N PRO A 24 4.27 -3.06 -12.04
CA PRO A 24 4.20 -4.45 -12.46
C PRO A 24 5.26 -5.33 -11.79
N PHE A 25 6.49 -4.80 -11.63
CA PHE A 25 7.57 -5.51 -10.94
C PHE A 25 7.21 -5.81 -9.49
N ILE A 26 6.73 -4.82 -8.74
CA ILE A 26 6.34 -5.02 -7.33
C ILE A 26 5.15 -5.96 -7.22
N LEU A 27 4.14 -5.82 -8.07
CA LEU A 27 2.96 -6.70 -8.08
C LEU A 27 3.34 -8.17 -8.31
N LEU A 28 4.14 -8.44 -9.34
CA LEU A 28 4.57 -9.78 -9.66
C LEU A 28 5.49 -10.36 -8.57
N LEU A 29 6.44 -9.56 -8.08
CA LEU A 29 7.33 -9.95 -6.99
C LEU A 29 6.55 -10.29 -5.73
N TYR A 30 5.55 -9.50 -5.38
CA TYR A 30 4.73 -9.69 -4.20
C TYR A 30 3.99 -11.04 -4.21
N PHE A 31 3.29 -11.33 -5.31
CA PHE A 31 2.62 -12.63 -5.44
C PHE A 31 3.58 -13.80 -5.69
N PHE A 32 4.74 -13.56 -6.30
CA PHE A 32 5.78 -14.59 -6.43
C PHE A 32 6.36 -14.99 -5.08
N ILE A 33 6.62 -14.02 -4.19
CA ILE A 33 7.12 -14.28 -2.83
C ILE A 33 6.13 -15.11 -2.03
N SER A 34 4.82 -14.99 -2.27
CA SER A 34 3.81 -15.79 -1.58
C SER A 34 3.96 -17.29 -1.82
N LEU A 35 4.53 -17.69 -2.96
CA LEU A 35 4.71 -19.10 -3.32
C LEU A 35 5.74 -19.85 -2.46
N PHE A 36 6.60 -19.14 -1.73
CA PHE A 36 7.60 -19.80 -0.85
C PHE A 36 7.00 -20.49 0.37
N ASP A 37 5.70 -20.35 0.61
CA ASP A 37 4.99 -21.01 1.70
C ASP A 37 3.77 -21.80 1.18
N TRP A 38 3.98 -22.54 0.09
CA TRP A 38 2.94 -23.31 -0.62
C TRP A 38 2.12 -24.22 0.30
N HIS A 39 2.76 -24.83 1.30
CA HIS A 39 2.09 -25.74 2.23
C HIS A 39 0.98 -25.08 3.06
N LYS A 40 1.03 -23.76 3.28
CA LYS A 40 -0.07 -23.07 3.94
C LYS A 40 -1.34 -23.07 3.09
N PHE A 41 -1.23 -22.97 1.78
CA PHE A 41 -2.40 -23.01 0.89
C PHE A 41 -3.09 -24.37 0.95
N GLU A 42 -2.32 -25.45 0.97
CA GLU A 42 -2.84 -26.81 1.13
C GLU A 42 -3.54 -26.99 2.49
N HIS A 43 -2.96 -26.44 3.57
CA HIS A 43 -3.53 -26.48 4.91
C HIS A 43 -4.90 -25.79 5.00
N PHE A 44 -5.06 -24.67 4.28
CA PHE A 44 -6.34 -23.96 4.19
C PHE A 44 -7.30 -24.59 3.15
N GLY A 45 -6.93 -25.68 2.51
CA GLY A 45 -7.74 -26.30 1.46
C GLY A 45 -7.99 -25.41 0.25
N ILE A 46 -7.09 -24.46 -0.01
CA ILE A 46 -7.25 -23.48 -1.08
C ILE A 46 -6.67 -24.05 -2.37
N HIS A 47 -7.54 -24.29 -3.34
CA HIS A 47 -7.17 -24.83 -4.65
C HIS A 47 -7.36 -23.85 -5.79
N VAL A 48 -7.91 -22.66 -5.51
CA VAL A 48 -8.24 -21.66 -6.53
C VAL A 48 -7.01 -20.85 -6.89
N SER A 49 -6.65 -20.86 -8.17
CA SER A 49 -5.52 -20.08 -8.67
C SER A 49 -5.85 -18.59 -8.77
N ILE A 50 -5.00 -17.73 -8.20
CA ILE A 50 -5.09 -16.27 -8.32
C ILE A 50 -4.49 -15.75 -9.62
N TRP A 51 -3.65 -16.54 -10.30
CA TRP A 51 -2.83 -16.08 -11.42
C TRP A 51 -3.64 -15.52 -12.61
N PRO A 52 -4.81 -16.07 -12.98
CA PRO A 52 -5.61 -15.47 -14.04
C PRO A 52 -5.98 -14.01 -13.72
N ALA A 53 -6.37 -13.69 -12.48
CA ALA A 53 -6.71 -12.33 -12.07
C ALA A 53 -5.48 -11.40 -12.05
N VAL A 54 -4.32 -11.91 -11.59
CA VAL A 54 -3.05 -11.17 -11.61
C VAL A 54 -2.60 -10.88 -13.05
N ILE A 55 -2.71 -11.85 -13.96
CA ILE A 55 -2.34 -11.69 -15.38
C ILE A 55 -3.24 -10.64 -16.04
N VAL A 56 -4.56 -10.73 -15.84
CA VAL A 56 -5.51 -9.72 -16.36
C VAL A 56 -5.16 -8.34 -15.83
N ALA A 57 -4.87 -8.20 -14.54
CA ALA A 57 -4.47 -6.94 -13.93
C ALA A 57 -3.22 -6.35 -14.61
N VAL A 58 -2.17 -7.15 -14.78
CA VAL A 58 -0.91 -6.71 -15.41
C VAL A 58 -1.11 -6.32 -16.87
N ILE A 59 -1.82 -7.13 -17.65
CA ILE A 59 -2.07 -6.86 -19.07
C ILE A 59 -2.86 -5.57 -19.22
N CYS A 60 -3.97 -5.40 -18.50
CA CYS A 60 -4.81 -4.22 -18.60
C CYS A 60 -4.11 -2.96 -18.11
N TYR A 61 -3.28 -3.07 -17.08
CA TYR A 61 -2.41 -1.97 -16.65
C TYR A 61 -1.48 -1.51 -17.79
N TYR A 62 -0.77 -2.46 -18.44
CA TYR A 62 0.12 -2.12 -19.56
C TYR A 62 -0.64 -1.53 -20.75
N ILE A 63 -1.84 -2.02 -21.05
CA ILE A 63 -2.69 -1.42 -22.10
C ILE A 63 -2.97 0.05 -21.78
N GLY A 64 -3.35 0.37 -20.55
CA GLY A 64 -3.56 1.75 -20.11
C GLY A 64 -2.31 2.63 -20.24
N VAL A 65 -1.15 2.11 -19.82
CA VAL A 65 0.14 2.81 -19.96
C VAL A 65 0.47 3.08 -21.44
N LEU A 66 0.36 2.06 -22.30
CA LEU A 66 0.70 2.16 -23.72
C LEU A 66 -0.23 3.11 -24.49
N ILE A 67 -1.53 3.11 -24.18
CA ILE A 67 -2.49 4.04 -24.80
C ILE A 67 -2.08 5.49 -24.52
N ILE A 68 -1.79 5.82 -23.27
CA ILE A 68 -1.45 7.18 -22.87
C ILE A 68 -0.08 7.61 -23.39
N ASP A 69 0.91 6.70 -23.38
CA ASP A 69 2.24 7.02 -23.90
C ASP A 69 2.19 7.26 -25.42
N LYS A 70 1.41 6.44 -26.17
CA LYS A 70 1.22 6.62 -27.61
C LYS A 70 0.47 7.90 -27.97
N LEU A 71 -0.51 8.30 -27.15
CA LEU A 71 -1.30 9.51 -27.35
C LEU A 71 -0.61 10.76 -26.80
N GLU A 72 0.48 10.60 -26.04
CA GLU A 72 1.20 11.67 -25.35
C GLU A 72 0.31 12.55 -24.46
N TRP A 73 -0.81 11.99 -24.03
CA TRP A 73 -1.75 12.70 -23.14
C TRP A 73 -1.16 12.93 -21.77
N THR A 74 -1.61 14.03 -21.15
CA THR A 74 -1.19 14.43 -19.81
C THR A 74 -2.36 14.90 -18.99
N ILE A 75 -2.23 14.94 -17.67
CA ILE A 75 -3.22 15.60 -16.81
C ILE A 75 -3.37 17.07 -17.22
N PRO A 76 -4.60 17.62 -17.19
CA PRO A 76 -4.86 19.00 -17.53
C PRO A 76 -4.13 19.96 -16.55
N SER A 77 -3.75 21.12 -17.06
CA SER A 77 -3.31 22.25 -16.23
C SER A 77 -4.46 23.24 -16.15
N PHE A 78 -4.86 23.62 -14.94
CA PHE A 78 -6.03 24.49 -14.78
C PHE A 78 -5.74 25.97 -15.04
N GLY A 79 -4.52 26.36 -15.39
CA GLY A 79 -4.17 27.79 -15.63
C GLY A 79 -4.33 28.70 -14.41
N LEU A 80 -4.48 28.13 -13.22
CA LEU A 80 -4.72 28.83 -11.95
C LEU A 80 -3.40 29.01 -11.18
N SER A 81 -2.32 29.36 -11.87
CA SER A 81 -0.99 29.49 -11.25
C SER A 81 -0.96 30.49 -10.09
N PHE A 82 -1.82 31.53 -10.13
CA PHE A 82 -1.95 32.49 -9.03
C PHE A 82 -2.42 31.83 -7.71
N LEU A 83 -3.08 30.68 -7.77
CA LEU A 83 -3.48 29.91 -6.59
C LEU A 83 -2.36 29.03 -6.03
N GLY A 84 -1.25 28.88 -6.74
CA GLY A 84 -0.17 27.98 -6.31
C GLY A 84 0.38 28.29 -4.91
N LYS A 85 0.51 29.58 -4.57
CA LYS A 85 0.90 30.02 -3.22
C LYS A 85 -0.11 29.60 -2.14
N TYR A 86 -1.40 29.61 -2.46
CA TYR A 86 -2.45 29.21 -1.52
C TYR A 86 -2.47 27.71 -1.30
N VAL A 87 -2.09 26.91 -2.29
CA VAL A 87 -1.92 25.45 -2.12
C VAL A 87 -0.91 25.16 -1.02
N ILE A 88 0.23 25.86 -1.00
CA ILE A 88 1.24 25.67 0.07
C ILE A 88 0.69 26.08 1.43
N HIS A 89 0.00 27.22 1.53
CA HIS A 89 -0.62 27.63 2.80
C HIS A 89 -1.66 26.59 3.25
N PHE A 90 -2.44 26.04 2.32
CA PHE A 90 -3.40 25.01 2.64
C PHE A 90 -2.72 23.73 3.15
N ILE A 91 -1.60 23.29 2.54
CA ILE A 91 -0.81 22.17 3.03
C ILE A 91 -0.30 22.42 4.46
N VAL A 92 0.14 23.66 4.76
CA VAL A 92 0.55 24.03 6.13
C VAL A 92 -0.62 23.90 7.10
N VAL A 93 -1.81 24.42 6.72
CA VAL A 93 -3.03 24.29 7.54
C VAL A 93 -3.37 22.81 7.80
N LEU A 94 -3.34 21.96 6.75
CA LEU A 94 -3.56 20.53 6.91
C LEU A 94 -2.55 19.90 7.88
N THR A 95 -1.27 20.30 7.77
CA THR A 95 -0.21 19.80 8.66
C THR A 95 -0.45 20.19 10.12
N VAL A 96 -0.85 21.45 10.37
CA VAL A 96 -1.17 21.96 11.72
C VAL A 96 -2.39 21.28 12.30
N LEU A 97 -3.46 21.10 11.50
CA LEU A 97 -4.64 20.35 11.92
C LEU A 97 -4.30 18.89 12.26
N GLY A 98 -3.46 18.26 11.42
CA GLY A 98 -2.98 16.90 11.68
C GLY A 98 -2.17 16.81 12.96
N LEU A 99 -1.28 17.76 13.21
CA LEU A 99 -0.49 17.82 14.45
C LEU A 99 -1.37 18.03 15.67
N GLY A 100 -2.33 18.96 15.59
CA GLY A 100 -3.28 19.22 16.68
C GLY A 100 -4.10 17.98 17.04
N SER A 101 -4.63 17.29 16.03
CA SER A 101 -5.37 16.03 16.23
C SER A 101 -4.51 14.92 16.82
N TYR A 102 -3.25 14.80 16.35
CA TYR A 102 -2.29 13.84 16.87
C TYR A 102 -1.98 14.11 18.36
N LEU A 103 -1.71 15.38 18.71
CA LEU A 103 -1.46 15.76 20.11
C LEU A 103 -2.68 15.53 20.99
N MET A 104 -3.90 15.82 20.51
CA MET A 104 -5.12 15.51 21.25
C MET A 104 -5.24 14.01 21.56
N MET A 105 -4.88 13.12 20.64
CA MET A 105 -4.86 11.67 20.90
C MET A 105 -3.81 11.28 21.95
N ILE A 106 -2.65 11.93 21.96
CA ILE A 106 -1.64 11.72 23.04
C ILE A 106 -2.24 12.11 24.40
N PHE A 107 -2.78 13.32 24.50
CA PHE A 107 -3.30 13.85 25.78
C PHE A 107 -4.55 13.11 26.29
N SER A 108 -5.31 12.48 25.39
CA SER A 108 -6.45 11.62 25.80
C SER A 108 -6.00 10.24 26.35
N GLY A 109 -4.70 9.94 26.36
CA GLY A 109 -4.18 8.68 26.88
C GLY A 109 -4.44 7.46 25.99
N ASN A 110 -4.99 7.65 24.81
CA ASN A 110 -5.39 6.58 23.89
C ASN A 110 -4.25 6.05 23.01
N LEU A 111 -3.03 6.54 23.17
CA LEU A 111 -1.86 6.06 22.43
C LEU A 111 -1.13 4.96 23.21
N GLY A 112 -1.42 3.72 22.84
CA GLY A 112 -0.68 2.55 23.33
C GLY A 112 0.05 1.85 22.20
N ILE A 113 1.39 1.80 22.27
CA ILE A 113 2.23 1.08 21.28
C ILE A 113 1.95 -0.42 21.31
N THR A 114 1.60 -0.92 22.49
CA THR A 114 1.54 -2.34 22.84
C THR A 114 0.10 -2.85 22.99
N ASP A 115 -0.88 -1.97 23.09
CA ASP A 115 -2.26 -2.35 23.38
C ASP A 115 -3.16 -2.13 22.17
N GLU A 116 -3.50 -3.22 21.49
CA GLU A 116 -4.42 -3.20 20.33
C GLU A 116 -5.83 -2.79 20.75
N ALA A 117 -6.23 -3.05 22.00
CA ALA A 117 -7.53 -2.65 22.51
C ALA A 117 -7.65 -1.13 22.62
N ASN A 118 -6.60 -0.46 23.14
CA ASN A 118 -6.58 1.01 23.20
C ASN A 118 -6.60 1.65 21.80
N ARG A 119 -5.93 1.04 20.82
CA ARG A 119 -5.94 1.53 19.44
C ARG A 119 -7.32 1.45 18.76
N ARG A 120 -8.18 0.52 19.20
CA ARG A 120 -9.56 0.40 18.70
C ARG A 120 -10.50 1.44 19.31
N ASN A 121 -10.17 1.94 20.49
CA ASN A 121 -10.91 2.98 21.18
C ASN A 121 -10.50 4.39 20.76
N LEU A 122 -9.62 4.54 19.77
CA LEU A 122 -9.26 5.84 19.20
C LEU A 122 -10.51 6.50 18.59
N ASP A 123 -10.70 7.76 18.90
CA ASP A 123 -11.74 8.56 18.24
C ASP A 123 -11.50 8.54 16.72
N PRO A 124 -12.45 8.02 15.91
CA PRO A 124 -12.27 7.90 14.47
C PRO A 124 -12.00 9.25 13.77
N LYS A 125 -12.56 10.35 14.30
CA LYS A 125 -12.36 11.70 13.75
C LYS A 125 -10.96 12.19 14.02
N LEU A 126 -10.49 12.09 15.26
CA LEU A 126 -9.11 12.47 15.60
C LEU A 126 -8.10 11.63 14.82
N ASN A 127 -8.36 10.33 14.71
CA ASN A 127 -7.52 9.44 13.92
C ASN A 127 -7.51 9.84 12.43
N PHE A 128 -8.67 10.15 11.84
CA PHE A 128 -8.77 10.62 10.46
C PHE A 128 -7.95 11.90 10.24
N PHE A 129 -8.13 12.92 11.07
CA PHE A 129 -7.39 14.17 10.92
C PHE A 129 -5.91 14.03 11.24
N SER A 130 -5.50 13.16 12.16
CA SER A 130 -4.08 12.93 12.46
C SER A 130 -3.29 12.46 11.23
N GLN A 131 -3.93 11.73 10.30
CA GLN A 131 -3.28 11.30 9.06
C GLN A 131 -2.81 12.49 8.19
N LEU A 132 -3.41 13.67 8.35
CA LEU A 132 -2.97 14.88 7.64
C LEU A 132 -1.58 15.35 8.07
N LEU A 133 -1.09 14.96 9.24
CA LEU A 133 0.25 15.30 9.72
C LEU A 133 1.34 14.73 8.80
N TRP A 134 1.35 13.41 8.62
CA TRP A 134 2.37 12.77 7.79
C TRP A 134 2.23 13.19 6.32
N PHE A 135 1.00 13.32 5.84
CA PHE A 135 0.72 13.75 4.48
C PHE A 135 1.22 15.17 4.22
N GLY A 136 0.87 16.13 5.09
CA GLY A 136 1.30 17.51 4.98
C GLY A 136 2.81 17.67 5.07
N VAL A 137 3.46 16.99 6.04
CA VAL A 137 4.93 17.01 6.16
C VAL A 137 5.59 16.40 4.92
N LEU A 138 5.09 15.28 4.39
CA LEU A 138 5.60 14.69 3.16
C LEU A 138 5.55 15.69 2.00
N LEU A 139 4.41 16.37 1.81
CA LEU A 139 4.25 17.35 0.74
C LEU A 139 5.15 18.58 0.92
N LEU A 140 5.26 19.13 2.14
CA LEU A 140 6.12 20.28 2.43
C LEU A 140 7.60 19.98 2.21
N LEU A 141 8.08 18.82 2.70
CA LEU A 141 9.46 18.40 2.48
C LEU A 141 9.73 18.16 0.99
N SER A 142 8.81 17.48 0.30
CA SER A 142 8.92 17.25 -1.14
C SER A 142 8.97 18.53 -1.95
N TYR A 143 8.11 19.49 -1.61
CA TYR A 143 8.12 20.81 -2.24
C TYR A 143 9.45 21.55 -2.01
N LYS A 144 9.96 21.53 -0.77
CA LYS A 144 11.28 22.11 -0.46
C LYS A 144 12.39 21.43 -1.25
N MET A 145 12.39 20.11 -1.36
CA MET A 145 13.39 19.37 -2.16
C MET A 145 13.37 19.77 -3.64
N ILE A 146 12.18 20.04 -4.21
CA ILE A 146 12.03 20.49 -5.59
C ILE A 146 12.63 21.88 -5.80
N LEU A 147 12.40 22.80 -4.87
CA LEU A 147 12.91 24.17 -4.95
C LEU A 147 14.42 24.27 -4.75
N GLU A 148 15.03 23.33 -4.05
CA GLU A 148 16.47 23.35 -3.79
C GLU A 148 17.28 23.04 -5.04
N LYS A 149 18.11 23.99 -5.50
CA LYS A 149 19.03 23.76 -6.64
C LYS A 149 20.06 22.70 -6.33
N THR A 150 20.60 22.72 -5.10
CA THR A 150 21.60 21.74 -4.62
C THR A 150 21.23 21.23 -3.23
N MET A 151 21.24 19.93 -3.07
CA MET A 151 21.04 19.30 -1.76
C MET A 151 22.38 19.24 -1.03
N THR A 152 22.59 20.11 -0.04
CA THR A 152 23.75 20.01 0.85
C THR A 152 23.53 18.96 1.92
N TRP A 153 24.63 18.42 2.49
CA TRP A 153 24.56 17.39 3.53
C TRP A 153 23.73 17.85 4.74
N ASN A 154 23.90 19.10 5.19
CA ASN A 154 23.15 19.66 6.32
C ASN A 154 21.65 19.70 6.04
N LYS A 155 21.23 20.12 4.84
CA LYS A 155 19.82 20.11 4.44
C LYS A 155 19.25 18.69 4.38
N ALA A 156 20.02 17.75 3.85
CA ALA A 156 19.62 16.34 3.80
C ALA A 156 19.41 15.75 5.20
N ILE A 157 20.28 16.09 6.15
CA ILE A 157 20.13 15.69 7.56
C ILE A 157 18.85 16.29 8.15
N VAL A 158 18.64 17.61 8.00
CA VAL A 158 17.45 18.28 8.56
C VAL A 158 16.16 17.70 7.99
N TYR A 159 16.06 17.56 6.67
CA TYR A 159 14.86 16.98 6.05
C TYR A 159 14.66 15.52 6.43
N GLY A 160 15.75 14.74 6.45
CA GLY A 160 15.74 13.35 6.90
C GLY A 160 15.32 13.20 8.35
N SER A 161 15.77 14.10 9.25
CA SER A 161 15.40 14.07 10.66
C SER A 161 13.91 14.39 10.86
N ILE A 162 13.37 15.43 10.20
CA ILE A 162 11.94 15.73 10.26
C ILE A 162 11.12 14.56 9.76
N PHE A 163 11.52 13.98 8.63
CA PHE A 163 10.88 12.81 8.05
C PHE A 163 10.90 11.61 9.01
N ALA A 164 12.05 11.32 9.62
CA ALA A 164 12.22 10.23 10.58
C ALA A 164 11.39 10.43 11.85
N VAL A 165 11.31 11.66 12.37
CA VAL A 165 10.46 11.98 13.54
C VAL A 165 8.99 11.69 13.24
N VAL A 166 8.47 12.16 12.10
CA VAL A 166 7.08 11.91 11.74
C VAL A 166 6.83 10.41 11.51
N MET A 167 7.74 9.73 10.83
CA MET A 167 7.64 8.26 10.69
C MET A 167 7.59 7.56 12.04
N PHE A 168 8.45 7.97 12.98
CA PHE A 168 8.48 7.42 14.32
C PHE A 168 7.16 7.64 15.08
N LEU A 169 6.58 8.84 14.99
CA LEU A 169 5.28 9.13 15.60
C LEU A 169 4.19 8.17 15.09
N PHE A 170 4.14 7.90 13.78
CA PHE A 170 3.16 6.95 13.23
C PHE A 170 3.50 5.48 13.52
N LEU A 171 4.77 5.17 13.69
CA LEU A 171 5.20 3.85 14.17
C LEU A 171 4.67 3.60 15.59
N LEU A 172 4.72 4.61 16.47
CA LEU A 172 4.16 4.54 17.82
C LEU A 172 2.64 4.26 17.82
N MET A 173 1.92 4.72 16.82
CA MET A 173 0.50 4.39 16.63
C MET A 173 0.27 2.98 16.05
N GLY A 174 1.33 2.27 15.67
CA GLY A 174 1.24 0.96 15.01
C GLY A 174 0.76 1.01 13.56
N TYR A 175 0.70 2.19 12.93
CA TYR A 175 0.33 2.34 11.53
C TYR A 175 1.51 2.11 10.60
N ARG A 176 1.45 1.06 9.78
CA ARG A 176 2.49 0.71 8.81
C ARG A 176 2.29 1.40 7.47
N THR A 177 1.05 1.57 7.04
CA THR A 177 0.70 2.14 5.72
C THR A 177 1.27 3.55 5.51
N PRO A 178 1.11 4.52 6.43
CA PRO A 178 1.74 5.83 6.31
C PRO A 178 3.26 5.77 6.15
N LEU A 179 3.92 4.90 6.93
CA LEU A 179 5.37 4.73 6.86
C LEU A 179 5.83 4.27 5.48
N ILE A 180 5.16 3.26 4.92
CA ILE A 180 5.50 2.73 3.61
C ILE A 180 5.26 3.81 2.53
N ILE A 181 4.12 4.52 2.59
CA ILE A 181 3.81 5.58 1.62
C ILE A 181 4.84 6.70 1.71
N MET A 182 5.17 7.18 2.91
CA MET A 182 6.19 8.21 3.10
C MET A 182 7.53 7.77 2.53
N LEU A 183 7.98 6.58 2.91
CA LEU A 183 9.30 6.07 2.55
C LEU A 183 9.46 5.90 1.04
N PHE A 184 8.53 5.21 0.38
CA PHE A 184 8.61 5.01 -1.08
C PHE A 184 8.46 6.32 -1.84
N THR A 185 7.51 7.18 -1.44
CA THR A 185 7.36 8.51 -2.06
C THR A 185 8.65 9.33 -1.90
N GLY A 186 9.25 9.32 -0.71
CA GLY A 186 10.54 9.98 -0.46
C GLY A 186 11.68 9.44 -1.32
N ILE A 187 11.80 8.11 -1.46
CA ILE A 187 12.81 7.46 -2.33
C ILE A 187 12.61 7.84 -3.79
N ILE A 188 11.38 7.86 -4.28
CA ILE A 188 11.08 8.20 -5.67
C ILE A 188 11.40 9.67 -5.94
N ILE A 189 11.01 10.58 -5.03
CA ILE A 189 11.35 12.01 -5.14
C ILE A 189 12.87 12.20 -5.10
N PHE A 190 13.57 11.54 -4.17
CA PHE A 190 15.02 11.58 -4.10
C PHE A 190 15.67 11.10 -5.41
N HIS A 191 15.15 10.01 -5.99
CA HIS A 191 15.62 9.48 -7.27
C HIS A 191 15.53 10.48 -8.40
N TYR A 192 14.39 11.17 -8.53
CA TYR A 192 14.18 12.12 -9.63
C TYR A 192 14.83 13.48 -9.38
N VAL A 193 14.75 14.01 -8.16
CA VAL A 193 15.11 15.40 -7.87
C VAL A 193 16.56 15.55 -7.43
N VAL A 194 17.10 14.58 -6.67
CA VAL A 194 18.44 14.70 -6.05
C VAL A 194 19.46 13.86 -6.79
N LYS A 195 19.27 12.53 -6.82
CA LYS A 195 20.25 11.60 -7.41
C LYS A 195 19.56 10.30 -7.80
N ARG A 196 19.80 9.83 -9.02
CA ARG A 196 19.31 8.53 -9.46
C ARG A 196 19.79 7.40 -8.54
N VAL A 197 18.85 6.70 -7.93
CA VAL A 197 19.11 5.51 -7.12
C VAL A 197 19.43 4.35 -8.06
N LYS A 198 20.49 3.61 -7.79
CA LYS A 198 20.84 2.41 -8.56
C LYS A 198 19.90 1.26 -8.17
N LEU A 199 19.58 0.38 -9.11
CA LEU A 199 18.71 -0.77 -8.86
C LEU A 199 19.20 -1.63 -7.68
N THR A 200 20.50 -1.83 -7.54
CA THR A 200 21.08 -2.57 -6.41
C THR A 200 20.73 -1.95 -5.07
N TRP A 201 20.87 -0.62 -4.93
CA TRP A 201 20.51 0.10 -3.71
C TRP A 201 19.01 0.04 -3.43
N PHE A 202 18.19 0.10 -4.48
CA PHE A 202 16.74 -0.04 -4.34
C PHE A 202 16.36 -1.44 -3.84
N LEU A 203 16.92 -2.50 -4.43
CA LEU A 203 16.68 -3.87 -3.98
C LEU A 203 17.16 -4.10 -2.55
N THR A 204 18.34 -3.55 -2.19
CA THR A 204 18.84 -3.60 -0.80
C THR A 204 17.87 -2.88 0.14
N ALA A 205 17.36 -1.70 -0.24
CA ALA A 205 16.39 -0.97 0.56
C ALA A 205 15.09 -1.77 0.73
N LEU A 206 14.59 -2.44 -0.31
CA LEU A 206 13.41 -3.32 -0.22
C LEU A 206 13.62 -4.45 0.79
N VAL A 207 14.79 -5.10 0.77
CA VAL A 207 15.12 -6.16 1.72
C VAL A 207 15.19 -5.61 3.14
N VAL A 208 15.89 -4.50 3.35
CA VAL A 208 16.01 -3.86 4.68
C VAL A 208 14.64 -3.45 5.23
N ILE A 209 13.79 -2.86 4.39
CA ILE A 209 12.43 -2.48 4.76
C ILE A 209 11.61 -3.74 5.10
N GLY A 210 11.66 -4.77 4.27
CA GLY A 210 10.96 -6.04 4.50
C GLY A 210 11.38 -6.68 5.84
N VAL A 211 12.68 -6.77 6.10
CA VAL A 211 13.22 -7.27 7.37
C VAL A 211 12.76 -6.40 8.54
N GLY A 212 12.84 -5.07 8.42
CA GLY A 212 12.41 -4.15 9.46
C GLY A 212 10.93 -4.31 9.82
N PHE A 213 10.05 -4.44 8.83
CA PHE A 213 8.62 -4.68 9.06
C PHE A 213 8.35 -6.05 9.65
N SER A 214 9.10 -7.08 9.26
CA SER A 214 8.99 -8.42 9.83
C SER A 214 9.43 -8.45 11.28
N LEU A 215 10.54 -7.78 11.63
CA LEU A 215 10.99 -7.62 13.00
C LEU A 215 9.97 -6.85 13.85
N PHE A 216 9.40 -5.77 13.31
CA PHE A 216 8.34 -5.04 14.00
C PHE A 216 7.11 -5.92 14.26
N GLY A 217 6.68 -6.72 13.28
CA GLY A 217 5.62 -7.70 13.45
C GLY A 217 5.95 -8.76 14.51
N PHE A 218 7.19 -9.22 14.53
CA PHE A 218 7.68 -10.19 15.52
C PHE A 218 7.74 -9.59 16.94
N ILE A 219 8.27 -8.39 17.10
CA ILE A 219 8.30 -7.68 18.39
C ILE A 219 6.87 -7.46 18.91
N ARG A 220 5.96 -7.07 18.04
CA ARG A 220 4.55 -6.91 18.40
C ARG A 220 3.91 -8.21 18.90
N VAL A 221 4.22 -9.35 18.29
CA VAL A 221 3.78 -10.68 18.75
C VAL A 221 4.36 -11.04 20.11
N LEU A 222 5.60 -10.62 20.40
CA LEU A 222 6.25 -10.87 21.69
C LEU A 222 5.73 -9.96 22.81
N THR A 223 5.34 -8.71 22.49
CA THR A 223 4.85 -7.72 23.47
C THR A 223 3.35 -7.82 23.72
N GLU A 224 2.58 -8.26 22.75
CA GLU A 224 1.22 -8.71 22.99
C GLU A 224 1.34 -9.99 23.81
N ASP A 225 0.97 -9.92 25.09
CA ASP A 225 0.84 -11.07 26.00
C ASP A 225 -0.35 -11.95 25.57
N THR A 226 -0.45 -12.11 24.30
CA THR A 226 -1.19 -13.14 23.66
C THR A 226 -0.26 -14.33 23.67
N SER A 227 -0.31 -15.14 24.72
CA SER A 227 -0.38 -16.57 24.47
C SER A 227 -1.26 -16.72 23.22
N ILE A 228 -0.63 -16.71 22.05
CA ILE A 228 -1.12 -17.44 20.91
C ILE A 228 -0.89 -18.90 21.35
N GLU A 229 -1.54 -19.33 22.37
CA GLU A 229 -2.29 -20.54 22.22
C GLU A 229 -3.05 -20.26 20.91
N PHE A 230 -2.53 -20.82 19.83
CA PHE A 230 -3.45 -21.47 18.89
C PHE A 230 -4.33 -22.24 19.86
N ASN A 231 -5.38 -21.58 20.37
CA ASN A 231 -6.38 -22.25 21.09
C ASN A 231 -6.70 -23.37 20.12
N LYS A 232 -6.24 -24.55 20.46
CA LYS A 232 -7.02 -25.72 20.20
C LYS A 232 -8.40 -25.35 20.77
N ARG A 233 -9.14 -24.47 20.06
CA ARG A 233 -10.57 -24.49 20.14
C ARG A 233 -10.81 -25.96 19.89
N GLU A 234 -11.31 -26.59 20.92
CA GLU A 234 -11.99 -27.85 20.78
C GLU A 234 -12.63 -27.78 19.43
N GLN A 235 -11.95 -28.39 18.45
CA GLN A 235 -12.54 -28.57 17.13
C GLN A 235 -13.83 -29.27 17.49
N PRO A 236 -15.01 -28.76 17.11
CA PRO A 236 -16.19 -29.56 17.25
C PRO A 236 -15.77 -30.92 16.71
N ASP A 237 -15.98 -32.00 17.47
CA ASP A 237 -15.53 -33.35 17.20
C ASP A 237 -15.91 -33.77 15.77
N VAL A 238 -15.32 -33.16 14.79
CA VAL A 238 -15.27 -33.65 13.42
C VAL A 238 -14.23 -34.75 13.51
N GLU A 239 -14.68 -35.98 13.59
CA GLU A 239 -13.87 -37.19 13.48
C GLU A 239 -13.13 -37.10 12.14
N LEU A 240 -11.97 -36.43 12.15
CA LEU A 240 -11.04 -36.48 11.02
C LEU A 240 -10.65 -37.92 10.82
N THR A 241 -10.82 -38.42 9.61
CA THR A 241 -10.36 -39.74 9.22
C THR A 241 -8.86 -39.83 9.49
N ALA A 242 -8.36 -41.04 9.74
CA ALA A 242 -6.94 -41.29 9.99
C ALA A 242 -6.06 -40.71 8.86
N GLU A 243 -6.56 -40.69 7.63
CA GLU A 243 -5.88 -40.18 6.44
C GLU A 243 -5.81 -38.64 6.42
N GLU A 244 -6.85 -37.95 6.90
CA GLU A 244 -6.86 -36.48 7.04
C GLU A 244 -5.96 -36.04 8.17
N ARG A 245 -5.91 -36.79 9.30
CA ARG A 245 -4.94 -36.56 10.37
C ARG A 245 -3.50 -36.70 9.91
N ASP A 246 -3.21 -37.73 9.12
CA ASP A 246 -1.85 -37.96 8.60
C ASP A 246 -1.44 -36.88 7.60
N LYS A 247 -2.36 -36.42 6.75
CA LYS A 247 -2.15 -35.26 5.85
C LYS A 247 -1.91 -33.96 6.62
N LEU A 248 -2.65 -33.70 7.69
CA LEU A 248 -2.47 -32.55 8.56
C LEU A 248 -1.12 -32.58 9.29
N LEU A 249 -0.74 -33.72 9.88
CA LEU A 249 0.55 -33.93 10.54
C LEU A 249 1.71 -33.77 9.55
N THR A 250 1.58 -34.29 8.34
CA THR A 250 2.60 -34.13 7.29
C THR A 250 2.71 -32.69 6.82
N ALA A 251 1.62 -31.95 6.73
CA ALA A 251 1.62 -30.53 6.39
C ALA A 251 2.26 -29.67 7.50
N GLU A 252 1.93 -29.94 8.78
CA GLU A 252 2.58 -29.27 9.91
C GLU A 252 4.09 -29.56 9.97
N GLN A 253 4.50 -30.79 9.72
CA GLN A 253 5.91 -31.16 9.67
C GLN A 253 6.65 -30.43 8.56
N LYS A 254 6.07 -30.32 7.36
CA LYS A 254 6.65 -29.58 6.23
C LYS A 254 6.71 -28.07 6.51
N VAL A 255 5.68 -27.49 7.12
CA VAL A 255 5.68 -26.08 7.56
C VAL A 255 6.81 -25.81 8.55
N ASN A 256 7.15 -26.76 9.41
CA ASN A 256 8.24 -26.63 10.37
C ASN A 256 9.64 -26.67 9.74
N LEU A 257 9.79 -27.11 8.49
CA LEU A 257 11.06 -27.09 7.77
C LEU A 257 11.45 -25.67 7.30
N VAL A 258 10.48 -24.77 7.15
CA VAL A 258 10.77 -23.37 6.77
C VAL A 258 11.17 -22.57 8.01
N PRO A 259 12.36 -21.94 8.02
CA PRO A 259 12.80 -21.12 9.14
C PRO A 259 11.76 -20.06 9.53
N LYS A 260 11.55 -19.85 10.84
CA LYS A 260 10.55 -18.89 11.36
C LYS A 260 10.73 -17.48 10.81
N TRP A 261 11.97 -17.02 10.58
CA TRP A 261 12.26 -15.71 10.02
C TRP A 261 11.83 -15.59 8.55
N VAL A 262 11.96 -16.67 7.75
CA VAL A 262 11.47 -16.67 6.35
C VAL A 262 9.95 -16.58 6.33
N ARG A 263 9.27 -17.31 7.22
CA ARG A 263 7.81 -17.22 7.37
C ARG A 263 7.35 -15.83 7.78
N ALA A 264 8.11 -15.15 8.63
CA ALA A 264 7.81 -13.77 9.00
C ALA A 264 7.96 -12.79 7.83
N LEU A 265 8.96 -13.01 6.95
CA LEU A 265 9.21 -12.14 5.80
C LEU A 265 8.09 -12.20 4.75
N ASN A 266 7.52 -13.36 4.52
CA ASN A 266 6.51 -13.54 3.47
C ASN A 266 5.07 -13.67 4.00
N ALA A 267 4.87 -13.59 5.31
CA ALA A 267 3.56 -13.78 5.94
C ALA A 267 2.46 -12.91 5.34
N GLU A 268 2.76 -11.64 5.09
CA GLU A 268 1.81 -10.68 4.50
C GLU A 268 1.46 -11.06 3.04
N ALA A 269 2.46 -11.47 2.25
CA ALA A 269 2.23 -11.90 0.87
C ALA A 269 1.42 -13.20 0.82
N VAL A 270 1.74 -14.16 1.69
CA VAL A 270 1.00 -15.44 1.82
C VAL A 270 -0.44 -15.17 2.24
N THR A 271 -0.66 -14.33 3.25
CA THR A 271 -2.01 -13.96 3.70
C THR A 271 -2.81 -13.31 2.57
N SER A 272 -2.19 -12.40 1.82
CA SER A 272 -2.86 -11.75 0.69
C SER A 272 -3.22 -12.72 -0.43
N HIS A 273 -2.37 -13.73 -0.68
CA HIS A 273 -2.67 -14.80 -1.63
C HIS A 273 -3.87 -15.62 -1.16
N ILE A 274 -3.88 -16.04 0.11
CA ILE A 274 -4.98 -16.77 0.72
C ILE A 274 -6.28 -15.97 0.60
N VAL A 275 -6.27 -14.72 1.01
CA VAL A 275 -7.45 -13.84 0.96
C VAL A 275 -7.96 -13.68 -0.48
N LEU A 276 -7.07 -13.45 -1.45
CA LEU A 276 -7.48 -13.31 -2.85
C LEU A 276 -8.06 -14.63 -3.40
N SER A 277 -7.46 -15.77 -3.09
CA SER A 277 -7.99 -17.09 -3.49
C SER A 277 -9.38 -17.34 -2.89
N THR A 278 -9.56 -17.02 -1.60
CA THR A 278 -10.84 -17.15 -0.90
C THR A 278 -11.92 -16.23 -1.51
N ILE A 279 -11.56 -14.99 -1.86
CA ILE A 279 -12.48 -14.07 -2.55
C ILE A 279 -12.91 -14.64 -3.91
N ILE A 280 -11.97 -15.18 -4.70
CA ILE A 280 -12.28 -15.77 -6.00
C ILE A 280 -13.18 -16.99 -5.83
N GLU A 281 -12.98 -17.78 -4.79
CA GLU A 281 -13.81 -18.94 -4.47
C GLU A 281 -15.22 -18.52 -4.06
N TYR A 282 -15.34 -17.58 -3.13
CA TYR A 282 -16.62 -17.00 -2.71
C TYR A 282 -17.48 -16.56 -3.91
N THR A 283 -16.88 -15.85 -4.86
CA THR A 283 -17.61 -15.34 -6.04
C THR A 283 -17.99 -16.42 -7.06
N LYS A 284 -17.55 -17.68 -6.89
CA LYS A 284 -18.05 -18.83 -7.67
C LYS A 284 -19.29 -19.47 -7.06
N GLU A 285 -19.39 -19.40 -5.75
CA GLU A 285 -20.50 -20.00 -4.98
C GLU A 285 -21.63 -18.98 -4.78
N GLU A 286 -21.25 -17.73 -4.54
CA GLU A 286 -22.12 -16.59 -4.34
C GLU A 286 -21.94 -15.58 -5.49
N ASP A 287 -22.83 -14.62 -5.59
CA ASP A 287 -22.76 -13.54 -6.58
C ASP A 287 -21.71 -12.49 -6.19
N TYR A 288 -21.26 -11.66 -7.17
CA TYR A 288 -20.46 -10.47 -6.88
C TYR A 288 -21.22 -9.46 -6.04
N LEU A 289 -20.49 -8.66 -5.25
CA LEU A 289 -21.09 -7.62 -4.41
C LEU A 289 -21.55 -6.37 -5.18
N LYS A 290 -21.39 -6.33 -6.49
CA LYS A 290 -21.97 -5.33 -7.42
C LYS A 290 -21.68 -3.88 -7.02
N GLY A 291 -20.48 -3.61 -6.52
CA GLY A 291 -20.02 -2.29 -6.14
C GLY A 291 -20.21 -1.91 -4.68
N GLU A 292 -20.67 -2.81 -3.80
CA GLU A 292 -20.85 -2.53 -2.37
C GLU A 292 -19.56 -2.07 -1.70
N ILE A 293 -18.42 -2.69 -2.02
CA ILE A 293 -17.12 -2.31 -1.44
C ILE A 293 -16.74 -0.89 -1.82
N HIS A 294 -16.85 -0.54 -3.11
CA HIS A 294 -16.51 0.80 -3.58
C HIS A 294 -17.49 1.85 -3.06
N LYS A 295 -18.79 1.54 -3.04
CA LYS A 295 -19.81 2.41 -2.45
C LYS A 295 -19.58 2.60 -0.96
N GLY A 296 -19.19 1.54 -0.24
CA GLY A 296 -18.86 1.57 1.18
C GLY A 296 -17.74 2.54 1.53
N ILE A 297 -16.72 2.73 0.65
CA ILE A 297 -15.63 3.69 0.88
C ILE A 297 -16.19 5.11 1.04
N PHE A 298 -17.12 5.50 0.18
CA PHE A 298 -17.70 6.84 0.20
C PHE A 298 -18.80 6.98 1.26
N SER A 299 -19.50 5.91 1.57
CA SER A 299 -20.55 5.94 2.59
C SER A 299 -20.03 6.15 4.01
N THR A 300 -18.74 5.91 4.27
CA THR A 300 -18.11 6.16 5.59
C THR A 300 -18.16 7.64 6.02
N ILE A 301 -18.46 8.57 5.12
CA ILE A 301 -18.69 9.99 5.46
C ILE A 301 -20.12 10.24 5.94
N LEU A 302 -21.06 9.39 5.54
CA LEU A 302 -22.47 9.60 5.85
C LEU A 302 -22.74 9.28 7.32
N PRO A 303 -23.63 10.05 7.99
CA PRO A 303 -24.02 9.74 9.37
C PRO A 303 -24.82 8.44 9.41
N GLY A 304 -24.66 7.67 10.47
CA GLY A 304 -25.34 6.40 10.72
C GLY A 304 -24.38 5.22 10.90
N GLU A 305 -24.91 4.09 11.31
CA GLU A 305 -24.15 2.83 11.39
C GLU A 305 -23.88 2.32 9.99
N GLN A 306 -22.61 2.26 9.62
CA GLN A 306 -22.17 1.79 8.32
C GLN A 306 -21.17 0.66 8.48
N ILE A 307 -21.37 -0.41 7.73
CA ILE A 307 -20.40 -1.50 7.66
C ILE A 307 -19.18 -0.98 6.86
N SER A 308 -18.03 -0.97 7.50
CA SER A 308 -16.81 -0.56 6.79
C SER A 308 -16.49 -1.56 5.68
N PRO A 309 -15.92 -1.12 4.54
CA PRO A 309 -15.53 -2.03 3.46
C PRO A 309 -14.59 -3.15 3.94
N ARG A 310 -13.74 -2.86 4.92
CA ARG A 310 -12.85 -3.87 5.52
C ARG A 310 -13.60 -4.93 6.30
N MET A 311 -14.64 -4.55 7.02
CA MET A 311 -15.51 -5.50 7.74
C MET A 311 -16.22 -6.42 6.75
N ARG A 312 -16.76 -5.85 5.66
CA ARG A 312 -17.45 -6.64 4.62
C ARG A 312 -16.52 -7.67 3.97
N VAL A 313 -15.29 -7.28 3.65
CA VAL A 313 -14.27 -8.24 3.17
C VAL A 313 -13.96 -9.32 4.20
N THR A 314 -13.89 -8.93 5.48
CA THR A 314 -13.63 -9.87 6.57
C THR A 314 -14.74 -10.90 6.71
N GLU A 315 -16.01 -10.48 6.60
CA GLU A 315 -17.17 -11.36 6.59
C GLU A 315 -17.09 -12.38 5.44
N VAL A 316 -16.80 -11.89 4.22
CA VAL A 316 -16.65 -12.75 3.03
C VAL A 316 -15.53 -13.79 3.21
N VAL A 317 -14.37 -13.37 3.72
CA VAL A 317 -13.26 -14.29 3.94
C VAL A 317 -13.59 -15.31 5.04
N ASN A 318 -14.25 -14.87 6.12
CA ASN A 318 -14.62 -15.75 7.21
C ASN A 318 -15.73 -16.74 6.84
N SER A 319 -16.68 -16.39 5.95
CA SER A 319 -17.73 -17.33 5.54
C SER A 319 -17.11 -18.59 4.92
N ILE A 320 -16.19 -18.43 3.99
CA ILE A 320 -15.55 -19.58 3.32
C ILE A 320 -14.56 -20.31 4.24
N THR A 321 -13.78 -19.59 5.04
CA THR A 321 -12.75 -20.21 5.89
C THR A 321 -13.35 -20.90 7.12
N SER A 322 -14.46 -20.39 7.65
CA SER A 322 -15.16 -21.01 8.80
C SER A 322 -15.78 -22.36 8.44
N GLU A 323 -16.31 -22.52 7.23
CA GLU A 323 -16.84 -23.79 6.74
C GLU A 323 -15.74 -24.89 6.66
N ARG A 324 -14.49 -24.47 6.54
CA ARG A 324 -13.31 -25.35 6.53
C ARG A 324 -12.66 -25.52 7.91
N GLY A 325 -13.28 -25.05 8.97
CA GLY A 325 -12.76 -25.11 10.34
C GLY A 325 -11.54 -24.21 10.59
N VAL A 326 -11.27 -23.28 9.68
CA VAL A 326 -10.13 -22.38 9.78
C VAL A 326 -10.58 -20.93 9.94
N ASN A 327 -10.31 -20.30 11.08
CA ASN A 327 -10.51 -18.87 11.26
C ASN A 327 -9.23 -18.13 10.83
N VAL A 328 -9.21 -17.58 9.61
CA VAL A 328 -8.09 -16.76 9.11
C VAL A 328 -8.02 -15.43 9.86
N THR A 329 -9.17 -14.95 10.33
CA THR A 329 -9.26 -13.72 11.10
C THR A 329 -9.72 -14.04 12.52
N ARG A 330 -9.00 -13.51 13.52
CA ARG A 330 -9.55 -13.46 14.88
C ARG A 330 -10.80 -12.57 14.86
N GLU A 331 -11.79 -12.90 15.68
CA GLU A 331 -13.10 -12.19 15.79
C GLU A 331 -13.02 -10.66 15.83
N GLN A 332 -11.84 -10.12 15.99
CA GLN A 332 -11.60 -8.69 16.17
C GLN A 332 -10.60 -8.08 15.16
N ARG A 333 -10.13 -8.81 14.15
CA ARG A 333 -9.17 -8.28 13.15
C ARG A 333 -9.83 -8.15 11.80
N THR A 334 -9.62 -7.01 11.15
CA THR A 334 -10.06 -6.80 9.77
C THR A 334 -9.04 -7.34 8.78
N THR A 335 -9.52 -7.91 7.69
CA THR A 335 -8.72 -8.46 6.61
C THR A 335 -8.57 -7.45 5.47
N THR A 336 -7.43 -7.48 4.80
CA THR A 336 -7.18 -6.63 3.63
C THR A 336 -7.34 -7.46 2.34
N PRO A 337 -8.19 -7.00 1.38
CA PRO A 337 -8.56 -7.81 0.21
C PRO A 337 -7.50 -7.88 -0.88
N THR A 338 -6.42 -7.13 -0.82
CA THR A 338 -5.62 -6.69 -1.96
C THR A 338 -6.44 -5.79 -2.91
N PHE A 339 -5.78 -5.04 -3.80
CA PHE A 339 -6.56 -4.25 -4.76
C PHE A 339 -7.22 -5.12 -5.82
N ILE A 340 -6.57 -6.22 -6.23
CA ILE A 340 -7.18 -7.18 -7.16
C ILE A 340 -8.41 -7.80 -6.51
N GLY A 341 -8.32 -8.23 -5.26
CA GLY A 341 -9.44 -8.82 -4.53
C GLY A 341 -10.60 -7.86 -4.31
N GLN A 342 -10.30 -6.58 -4.01
CA GLN A 342 -11.32 -5.53 -3.90
C GLN A 342 -12.15 -5.40 -5.20
N LEU A 343 -11.48 -5.29 -6.33
CA LEU A 343 -12.13 -5.18 -7.65
C LEU A 343 -12.84 -6.48 -8.02
N PHE A 344 -12.21 -7.62 -7.74
CA PHE A 344 -12.76 -8.93 -8.08
C PHE A 344 -14.06 -9.21 -7.29
N LEU A 345 -14.09 -8.88 -6.02
CA LEU A 345 -15.26 -9.09 -5.17
C LEU A 345 -16.48 -8.28 -5.64
N ASP A 346 -16.27 -7.08 -6.14
CA ASP A 346 -17.36 -6.21 -6.64
C ASP A 346 -17.80 -6.52 -8.08
N GLY A 347 -16.95 -7.08 -8.94
CA GLY A 347 -17.32 -7.28 -10.35
C GLY A 347 -16.41 -8.18 -11.18
N GLY A 348 -15.69 -9.10 -10.52
CA GLY A 348 -14.91 -10.14 -11.17
C GLY A 348 -13.79 -9.62 -12.08
N TYR A 349 -13.47 -10.42 -13.07
CA TYR A 349 -12.41 -10.09 -14.05
C TYR A 349 -12.65 -8.79 -14.80
N LEU A 350 -13.91 -8.44 -15.07
CA LEU A 350 -14.23 -7.21 -15.78
C LEU A 350 -13.82 -5.97 -14.99
N LEU A 351 -14.15 -5.94 -13.71
CA LEU A 351 -13.80 -4.79 -12.86
C LEU A 351 -12.30 -4.74 -12.57
N VAL A 352 -11.63 -5.89 -12.47
CA VAL A 352 -10.16 -5.96 -12.41
C VAL A 352 -9.54 -5.37 -13.67
N ALA A 353 -10.03 -5.75 -14.85
CA ALA A 353 -9.53 -5.23 -16.11
C ALA A 353 -9.71 -3.71 -16.22
N ILE A 354 -10.91 -3.20 -15.95
CA ILE A 354 -11.22 -1.75 -15.99
C ILE A 354 -10.39 -1.00 -14.95
N GLY A 355 -10.34 -1.47 -13.71
CA GLY A 355 -9.60 -0.83 -12.63
C GLY A 355 -8.12 -0.69 -12.95
N PHE A 356 -7.46 -1.77 -13.38
CA PHE A 356 -6.04 -1.73 -13.72
C PHE A 356 -5.73 -0.95 -14.99
N LEU A 357 -6.62 -0.96 -15.98
CA LEU A 357 -6.52 -0.08 -17.15
C LEU A 357 -6.55 1.40 -16.71
N LEU A 358 -7.51 1.80 -15.88
CA LEU A 358 -7.60 3.16 -15.35
C LEU A 358 -6.38 3.54 -14.50
N TYR A 359 -5.80 2.60 -13.74
CA TYR A 359 -4.54 2.82 -13.03
C TYR A 359 -3.38 3.12 -13.98
N GLY A 360 -3.23 2.31 -15.03
CA GLY A 360 -2.20 2.53 -16.04
C GLY A 360 -2.35 3.89 -16.73
N VAL A 361 -3.59 4.24 -17.07
CA VAL A 361 -3.95 5.55 -17.64
C VAL A 361 -3.54 6.68 -16.69
N LEU A 362 -4.00 6.67 -15.45
CA LEU A 362 -3.77 7.75 -14.50
C LEU A 362 -2.28 7.96 -14.21
N ILE A 363 -1.55 6.88 -13.94
CA ILE A 363 -0.10 6.97 -13.66
C ILE A 363 0.64 7.53 -14.86
N SER A 364 0.30 7.10 -16.08
CA SER A 364 0.97 7.57 -17.29
C SER A 364 0.64 9.01 -17.63
N LEU A 365 -0.60 9.46 -17.42
CA LEU A 365 -0.97 10.87 -17.56
C LEU A 365 -0.11 11.79 -16.69
N ILE A 366 0.08 11.40 -15.41
CA ILE A 366 0.90 12.16 -14.46
C ILE A 366 2.38 12.09 -14.87
N TYR A 367 2.87 10.90 -15.25
CA TYR A 367 4.26 10.71 -15.66
C TYR A 367 4.63 11.50 -16.93
N ASN A 368 3.76 11.51 -17.93
CA ASN A 368 3.93 12.33 -19.12
C ASN A 368 3.97 13.83 -18.77
N LYS A 369 3.17 14.26 -17.78
CA LYS A 369 3.24 15.63 -17.28
C LYS A 369 4.56 15.96 -16.60
N VAL A 370 5.14 15.01 -15.87
CA VAL A 370 6.51 15.15 -15.32
C VAL A 370 7.53 15.30 -16.45
N LYS A 371 7.42 14.50 -17.51
CA LYS A 371 8.31 14.62 -18.70
C LYS A 371 8.20 16.01 -19.35
N GLN A 372 6.99 16.58 -19.46
CA GLN A 372 6.76 17.90 -20.07
C GLN A 372 7.27 19.06 -19.21
N ASN A 373 6.96 19.04 -17.90
CA ASN A 373 7.25 20.16 -17.00
C ASN A 373 8.61 20.05 -16.30
N GLY A 374 9.29 18.89 -16.47
CA GLY A 374 10.56 18.59 -15.85
C GLY A 374 10.42 17.97 -14.44
N ILE A 375 11.50 17.29 -14.05
CA ILE A 375 11.56 16.52 -12.79
C ILE A 375 11.51 17.39 -11.52
N ARG A 376 11.79 18.69 -11.63
CA ARG A 376 11.70 19.67 -10.54
C ARG A 376 10.36 20.40 -10.55
N SER A 377 9.28 19.66 -10.67
CA SER A 377 7.92 20.18 -10.64
C SER A 377 7.09 19.45 -9.58
N PHE A 378 6.02 20.07 -9.11
CA PHE A 378 5.11 19.43 -8.16
C PHE A 378 4.43 18.18 -8.76
N HIS A 379 4.42 18.07 -10.08
CA HIS A 379 3.96 16.86 -10.78
C HIS A 379 4.81 15.62 -10.41
N THR A 380 6.11 15.80 -10.09
CA THR A 380 6.96 14.72 -9.59
C THR A 380 6.50 14.22 -8.23
N VAL A 381 6.01 15.12 -7.36
CA VAL A 381 5.40 14.74 -6.07
C VAL A 381 4.10 13.96 -6.32
N ALA A 382 3.26 14.48 -7.21
CA ALA A 382 2.02 13.82 -7.58
C ALA A 382 2.27 12.42 -8.15
N TYR A 383 3.23 12.29 -9.04
CA TYR A 383 3.64 11.00 -9.59
C TYR A 383 4.14 10.03 -8.52
N ALA A 384 5.10 10.48 -7.71
CA ALA A 384 5.70 9.66 -6.66
C ALA A 384 4.65 9.20 -5.64
N PHE A 385 3.77 10.09 -5.21
CA PHE A 385 2.69 9.77 -4.28
C PHE A 385 1.69 8.79 -4.90
N THR A 386 1.22 9.06 -6.12
CA THR A 386 0.22 8.21 -6.80
C THR A 386 0.73 6.79 -7.01
N ILE A 387 1.93 6.63 -7.57
CA ILE A 387 2.49 5.30 -7.83
C ILE A 387 2.76 4.54 -6.53
N THR A 388 3.13 5.24 -5.46
CA THR A 388 3.33 4.64 -4.14
C THR A 388 2.01 4.19 -3.52
N VAL A 389 0.98 5.05 -3.52
CA VAL A 389 -0.36 4.67 -3.02
C VAL A 389 -0.87 3.43 -3.75
N PHE A 390 -0.73 3.40 -5.06
CA PHE A 390 -1.14 2.24 -5.84
C PHE A 390 -0.31 0.99 -5.54
N THR A 391 0.99 1.13 -5.31
CA THR A 391 1.85 0.01 -4.91
C THR A 391 1.43 -0.55 -3.55
N VAL A 392 1.12 0.30 -2.59
CA VAL A 392 0.66 -0.11 -1.26
C VAL A 392 -0.72 -0.73 -1.33
N SER A 393 -1.61 -0.20 -2.17
CA SER A 393 -2.96 -0.75 -2.34
C SER A 393 -2.96 -2.16 -2.95
N MET A 394 -1.87 -2.61 -3.59
CA MET A 394 -1.74 -4.03 -4.01
C MET A 394 -1.86 -4.99 -2.83
N HIS A 395 -1.40 -4.57 -1.65
CA HIS A 395 -1.57 -5.33 -0.41
C HIS A 395 -2.86 -4.97 0.33
N THR A 396 -3.13 -3.67 0.55
CA THR A 396 -4.18 -3.23 1.46
C THR A 396 -5.56 -3.08 0.82
N GLY A 397 -5.64 -3.06 -0.50
CA GLY A 397 -6.76 -2.46 -1.21
C GLY A 397 -6.77 -0.93 -1.08
N LEU A 398 -7.61 -0.28 -1.85
CA LEU A 398 -7.85 1.17 -1.76
C LEU A 398 -9.19 1.40 -1.04
N LEU A 399 -9.23 1.06 0.25
CA LEU A 399 -10.44 1.06 1.07
C LEU A 399 -10.59 2.28 1.97
N ASP A 400 -9.50 3.02 2.19
CA ASP A 400 -9.49 4.15 3.12
C ASP A 400 -9.79 5.45 2.38
N LEU A 401 -10.95 6.05 2.69
CA LEU A 401 -11.38 7.31 2.08
C LEU A 401 -10.33 8.42 2.21
N ILE A 402 -9.65 8.52 3.35
CA ILE A 402 -8.60 9.53 3.56
C ILE A 402 -7.50 9.42 2.51
N ILE A 403 -7.08 8.21 2.14
CA ILE A 403 -6.05 7.98 1.11
C ILE A 403 -6.57 8.40 -0.28
N VAL A 404 -7.84 8.12 -0.58
CA VAL A 404 -8.48 8.56 -1.83
C VAL A 404 -8.54 10.09 -1.92
N LEU A 405 -8.89 10.76 -0.82
CA LEU A 405 -8.92 12.23 -0.74
C LEU A 405 -7.51 12.83 -0.88
N MET A 406 -6.51 12.25 -0.22
CA MET A 406 -5.10 12.66 -0.35
C MET A 406 -4.62 12.52 -1.79
N LEU A 407 -4.95 11.42 -2.46
CA LEU A 407 -4.61 11.17 -3.85
C LEU A 407 -5.25 12.24 -4.77
N GLY A 408 -6.55 12.48 -4.62
CA GLY A 408 -7.27 13.52 -5.35
C GLY A 408 -6.66 14.91 -5.12
N PHE A 409 -6.36 15.25 -3.86
CA PHE A 409 -5.74 16.52 -3.51
C PHE A 409 -4.39 16.71 -4.20
N VAL A 410 -3.51 15.72 -4.17
CA VAL A 410 -2.16 15.83 -4.76
C VAL A 410 -2.24 16.01 -6.28
N ILE A 411 -3.15 15.31 -6.97
CA ILE A 411 -3.37 15.44 -8.41
C ILE A 411 -3.89 16.85 -8.75
N ILE A 412 -4.90 17.33 -8.02
CA ILE A 412 -5.46 18.68 -8.22
C ILE A 412 -4.41 19.75 -7.91
N ALA A 413 -3.70 19.63 -6.80
CA ALA A 413 -2.65 20.56 -6.41
C ALA A 413 -1.55 20.64 -7.48
N SER A 414 -1.17 19.51 -8.06
CA SER A 414 -0.18 19.46 -9.15
C SER A 414 -0.67 20.17 -10.42
N SER A 415 -1.96 20.09 -10.70
CA SER A 415 -2.58 20.75 -11.86
C SER A 415 -2.70 22.27 -11.70
N ILE A 416 -2.74 22.74 -10.44
CA ILE A 416 -2.75 24.18 -10.09
C ILE A 416 -1.33 24.74 -10.02
N MET A 417 -0.40 24.01 -9.42
CA MET A 417 1.00 24.41 -9.24
C MET A 417 1.82 24.20 -10.51
N THR A 418 1.29 24.58 -11.67
CA THR A 418 2.08 24.61 -12.89
C THR A 418 3.20 25.62 -12.73
N ASN A 419 4.44 25.16 -12.86
CA ASN A 419 5.61 26.02 -12.78
C ASN A 419 5.51 27.14 -13.82
N ASP A 420 5.27 28.34 -13.37
CA ASP A 420 5.61 29.50 -14.17
C ASP A 420 7.14 29.49 -14.28
N LYS A 421 7.66 29.17 -15.47
CA LYS A 421 9.10 29.10 -15.74
C LYS A 421 9.84 30.40 -15.38
N ARG A 422 9.11 31.46 -15.06
CA ARG A 422 9.62 32.80 -14.75
C ARG A 422 10.09 32.94 -13.28
N GLU A 423 9.58 32.15 -12.33
CA GLU A 423 9.96 32.29 -10.92
C GLU A 423 11.18 31.44 -10.50
N LEU A 424 11.69 30.56 -11.37
CA LEU A 424 12.87 29.75 -11.06
C LEU A 424 14.20 30.44 -11.40
N TYR A 425 14.17 31.70 -11.88
CA TYR A 425 15.35 32.48 -12.27
C TYR A 425 15.64 33.66 -11.31
N TYR A 426 14.98 33.77 -10.17
CA TYR A 426 15.31 34.77 -9.15
C TYR A 426 15.81 34.17 -7.85
#